data_af221337aafbe03c1b5773506f278f84
#
_entry.id   af221337aafbe03c1b5773506f278f84
#
_cell.length_a   1.000
_cell.length_b   1.000
_cell.length_c   1.000
_cell.angle_alpha   90.00
_cell.angle_beta   90.00
_cell.angle_gamma   90.00
#
_symmetry.space_group_name_H-M   'P 1'
#
loop_
_entity.id
_entity.type
_entity.pdbx_description
1 polymer ?
#
loop_
_entity_poly.entity_id
_entity_poly.type
_entity_poly.pdbx_seq_one_letter_code
_entity_poly.pdbx_strand_id
1 'polypeptide(L)'
;MKILIAGFKGDDNSAKILLDHIKKICNEDILYLENDFEISSKQIEEKLLENYDNVLIFGQKPNTTNIYFENNAILEGKKLVTDYYYGALKENLEQYAYQVMNSYDAGKYLCNNVFFRALNFKQENNLKSKIAFIHIPTIDNIEDMNHLLSSIKDYIENLYEEEK
;
A
#
# COMPACT_ATOMS: atom_id res chain seq x y z
N MET A 1 -6.87 15.50 -7.52
CA MET A 1 -6.13 14.52 -6.68
C MET A 1 -5.50 13.46 -7.57
N LYS A 2 -4.29 13.03 -7.24
CA LYS A 2 -3.56 12.01 -7.98
C LYS A 2 -3.17 10.88 -7.03
N ILE A 3 -3.57 9.66 -7.36
CA ILE A 3 -3.34 8.47 -6.51
C ILE A 3 -2.50 7.45 -7.25
N LEU A 4 -1.48 6.91 -6.56
CA LEU A 4 -0.71 5.76 -7.02
C LEU A 4 -1.06 4.54 -6.18
N ILE A 5 -1.30 3.43 -6.85
CA ILE A 5 -1.50 2.14 -6.20
C ILE A 5 -0.38 1.20 -6.66
N ALA A 6 0.42 0.74 -5.72
CA ALA A 6 1.59 -0.09 -6.00
C ALA A 6 1.50 -1.43 -5.28
N GLY A 7 2.12 -2.45 -5.83
CA GLY A 7 2.20 -3.78 -5.22
C GLY A 7 3.23 -4.65 -5.91
N PHE A 8 3.71 -5.66 -5.20
CA PHE A 8 4.73 -6.56 -5.71
C PHE A 8 4.18 -7.56 -6.72
N LYS A 9 4.98 -7.87 -7.73
CA LYS A 9 4.70 -8.89 -8.76
C LYS A 9 4.71 -10.30 -8.16
N GLY A 10 4.19 -11.23 -8.92
CA GLY A 10 4.14 -12.66 -8.64
C GLY A 10 2.76 -13.22 -8.93
N ASP A 11 2.66 -14.32 -9.67
CA ASP A 11 1.37 -14.87 -10.11
C ASP A 11 0.48 -15.28 -8.93
N ASP A 12 1.10 -15.74 -7.84
CA ASP A 12 0.39 -16.14 -6.63
C ASP A 12 0.39 -15.04 -5.55
N ASN A 13 0.93 -13.87 -5.85
CA ASN A 13 0.98 -12.76 -4.89
C ASN A 13 -0.38 -12.06 -4.82
N SER A 14 -0.98 -12.04 -3.65
CA SER A 14 -2.30 -11.43 -3.44
C SER A 14 -2.33 -9.93 -3.75
N ALA A 15 -1.23 -9.22 -3.51
CA ALA A 15 -1.13 -7.81 -3.84
C ALA A 15 -1.20 -7.60 -5.36
N LYS A 16 -0.47 -8.40 -6.14
CA LYS A 16 -0.53 -8.34 -7.61
C LYS A 16 -1.93 -8.65 -8.12
N ILE A 17 -2.58 -9.66 -7.56
CA ILE A 17 -3.93 -10.05 -7.94
C ILE A 17 -4.92 -8.91 -7.62
N LEU A 18 -4.79 -8.29 -6.45
CA LEU A 18 -5.60 -7.13 -6.08
C LEU A 18 -5.41 -5.98 -7.09
N LEU A 19 -4.17 -5.66 -7.44
CA LEU A 19 -3.87 -4.60 -8.41
C LEU A 19 -4.47 -4.89 -9.79
N ASP A 20 -4.40 -6.14 -10.25
CA ASP A 20 -5.01 -6.55 -11.51
C ASP A 20 -6.51 -6.28 -11.53
N HIS A 21 -7.19 -6.53 -10.42
CA HIS A 21 -8.62 -6.23 -10.28
C HIS A 21 -8.90 -4.73 -10.21
N ILE A 22 -8.10 -3.99 -9.42
CA ILE A 22 -8.25 -2.53 -9.30
C ILE A 22 -8.10 -1.86 -10.67
N LYS A 23 -7.12 -2.29 -11.45
CA LYS A 23 -6.84 -1.75 -12.78
C LYS A 23 -8.06 -1.83 -13.72
N LYS A 24 -8.94 -2.79 -13.51
CA LYS A 24 -10.15 -2.98 -14.34
C LYS A 24 -11.29 -2.05 -13.96
N ILE A 25 -11.30 -1.52 -12.75
CA ILE A 25 -12.45 -0.79 -12.20
C ILE A 25 -12.12 0.65 -11.79
N CYS A 26 -10.86 1.00 -11.68
CA CYS A 26 -10.39 2.33 -11.30
C CYS A 26 -9.42 2.88 -12.36
N ASN A 27 -9.35 4.20 -12.45
CA ASN A 27 -8.47 4.90 -13.40
C ASN A 27 -7.18 5.41 -12.75
N GLU A 28 -6.85 4.87 -11.56
CA GLU A 28 -5.65 5.26 -10.83
C GLU A 28 -4.39 4.72 -11.50
N ASP A 29 -3.27 5.40 -11.28
CA ASP A 29 -1.97 4.90 -11.74
C ASP A 29 -1.59 3.65 -10.95
N ILE A 30 -1.20 2.60 -11.66
CA ILE A 30 -0.81 1.31 -11.08
C ILE A 30 0.67 1.08 -11.31
N LEU A 31 1.38 0.67 -10.26
CA LEU A 31 2.80 0.31 -10.34
C LEU A 31 3.01 -1.11 -9.81
N TYR A 32 3.47 -2.00 -10.69
CA TYR A 32 3.89 -3.34 -10.29
C TYR A 32 5.38 -3.32 -9.93
N LEU A 33 5.67 -3.59 -8.65
CA LEU A 33 7.04 -3.59 -8.13
C LEU A 33 7.74 -4.92 -8.40
N GLU A 34 8.97 -4.85 -8.89
CA GLU A 34 9.81 -6.02 -9.07
C GLU A 34 10.23 -6.62 -7.72
N ASN A 35 10.40 -7.94 -7.69
CA ASN A 35 10.87 -8.65 -6.50
C ASN A 35 12.39 -8.58 -6.39
N ASP A 36 12.91 -7.37 -6.32
CA ASP A 36 14.33 -7.04 -6.25
C ASP A 36 14.50 -5.76 -5.43
N PHE A 37 15.45 -5.75 -4.48
CA PHE A 37 15.63 -4.62 -3.56
C PHE A 37 15.96 -3.32 -4.29
N GLU A 38 16.90 -3.33 -5.21
CA GLU A 38 17.34 -2.12 -5.91
C GLU A 38 16.32 -1.67 -6.96
N ILE A 39 15.78 -2.60 -7.74
CA ILE A 39 14.83 -2.27 -8.80
C ILE A 39 13.53 -1.70 -8.21
N SER A 40 12.97 -2.35 -7.19
CA SER A 40 11.74 -1.87 -6.56
C SER A 40 11.93 -0.51 -5.88
N SER A 41 13.10 -0.28 -5.27
CA SER A 41 13.44 1.01 -4.69
C SER A 41 13.45 2.12 -5.73
N LYS A 42 14.09 1.88 -6.87
CA LYS A 42 14.14 2.86 -7.97
C LYS A 42 12.75 3.11 -8.56
N GLN A 43 11.96 2.05 -8.73
CA GLN A 43 10.60 2.18 -9.26
C GLN A 43 9.75 3.13 -8.41
N ILE A 44 9.74 2.94 -7.08
CA ILE A 44 8.93 3.77 -6.20
C ILE A 44 9.47 5.20 -6.13
N GLU A 45 10.79 5.38 -6.07
CA GLU A 45 11.42 6.70 -6.02
C GLU A 45 11.11 7.50 -7.29
N GLU A 46 11.26 6.90 -8.47
CA GLU A 46 10.95 7.56 -9.75
C GLU A 46 9.48 7.95 -9.85
N LYS A 47 8.57 7.07 -9.41
CA LYS A 47 7.15 7.36 -9.41
C LYS A 47 6.79 8.51 -8.48
N LEU A 48 7.41 8.61 -7.32
CA LEU A 48 7.16 9.70 -6.37
C LEU A 48 7.46 11.08 -6.96
N LEU A 49 8.35 11.18 -7.94
CA LEU A 49 8.63 12.44 -8.64
C LEU A 49 7.45 12.95 -9.48
N GLU A 50 6.46 12.12 -9.73
CA GLU A 50 5.24 12.51 -10.45
C GLU A 50 4.22 13.22 -9.54
N ASN A 51 4.54 13.48 -8.29
CA ASN A 51 3.75 14.26 -7.31
C ASN A 51 2.35 13.70 -7.04
N TYR A 52 2.31 12.46 -6.57
CA TYR A 52 1.06 11.88 -6.09
C TYR A 52 0.63 12.49 -4.76
N ASP A 53 -0.66 12.67 -4.57
CA ASP A 53 -1.24 13.09 -3.29
C ASP A 53 -1.27 11.91 -2.31
N ASN A 54 -1.71 10.76 -2.79
CA ASN A 54 -1.77 9.52 -2.01
C ASN A 54 -1.04 8.39 -2.75
N VAL A 55 -0.27 7.62 -1.99
CA VAL A 55 0.44 6.44 -2.49
C VAL A 55 0.07 5.26 -1.59
N LEU A 56 -0.61 4.28 -2.14
CA LEU A 56 -1.03 3.06 -1.44
C LEU A 56 -0.17 1.90 -1.94
N ILE A 57 0.69 1.38 -1.07
CA ILE A 57 1.56 0.25 -1.40
C ILE A 57 1.01 -1.00 -0.72
N PHE A 58 0.77 -2.06 -1.50
CA PHE A 58 0.26 -3.32 -1.00
C PHE A 58 1.33 -4.40 -1.02
N GLY A 59 1.41 -5.18 0.06
CA GLY A 59 2.22 -6.37 0.15
C GLY A 59 1.41 -7.50 0.76
N GLN A 60 1.80 -8.76 0.53
CA GLN A 60 1.13 -9.89 1.16
C GLN A 60 1.85 -10.30 2.44
N LYS A 61 1.05 -10.75 3.42
CA LYS A 61 1.55 -11.25 4.70
C LYS A 61 1.03 -12.67 4.93
N PRO A 62 1.92 -13.64 5.14
CA PRO A 62 1.48 -15.02 5.38
C PRO A 62 0.91 -15.21 6.78
N ASN A 63 0.20 -16.31 6.97
CA ASN A 63 -0.27 -16.82 8.26
C ASN A 63 -1.22 -15.86 9.01
N THR A 64 -2.02 -15.11 8.28
CA THR A 64 -3.02 -14.20 8.86
C THR A 64 -4.22 -14.05 7.94
N THR A 65 -5.37 -13.74 8.52
CA THR A 65 -6.59 -13.32 7.81
C THR A 65 -6.86 -11.83 7.98
N ASN A 66 -6.00 -11.13 8.74
CA ASN A 66 -6.17 -9.72 9.07
C ASN A 66 -5.44 -8.82 8.07
N ILE A 67 -5.89 -7.58 7.98
CA ILE A 67 -5.21 -6.49 7.25
C ILE A 67 -4.32 -5.76 8.25
N TYR A 68 -3.10 -5.42 7.82
CA TYR A 68 -2.15 -4.68 8.67
C TYR A 68 -1.79 -3.35 8.04
N PHE A 69 -1.91 -2.29 8.81
CA PHE A 69 -1.44 -0.94 8.44
C PHE A 69 -0.05 -0.73 9.03
N GLU A 70 0.95 -0.63 8.17
CA GLU A 70 2.31 -0.39 8.60
C GLU A 70 2.50 1.09 8.94
N ASN A 71 2.96 1.37 10.16
CA ASN A 71 3.14 2.74 10.64
C ASN A 71 4.57 3.25 10.49
N ASN A 72 5.52 2.35 10.35
CA ASN A 72 6.93 2.71 10.20
C ASN A 72 7.69 1.66 9.37
N ALA A 73 8.88 2.06 8.94
CA ALA A 73 9.87 1.16 8.35
C ALA A 73 11.22 1.40 9.02
N ILE A 74 12.01 0.35 9.19
CA ILE A 74 13.31 0.41 9.84
C ILE A 74 14.37 -0.20 8.92
N LEU A 75 15.42 0.56 8.63
CA LEU A 75 16.54 0.09 7.82
C LEU A 75 17.83 0.63 8.41
N GLU A 76 18.79 -0.28 8.64
CA GLU A 76 20.12 0.06 9.19
C GLU A 76 20.05 0.93 10.45
N GLY A 77 19.13 0.58 11.36
CA GLY A 77 18.93 1.28 12.63
C GLY A 77 18.19 2.59 12.55
N LYS A 78 17.84 3.07 11.35
CA LYS A 78 17.04 4.27 11.16
C LYS A 78 15.57 3.89 11.04
N LYS A 79 14.72 4.56 11.82
CA LYS A 79 13.26 4.39 11.78
C LYS A 79 12.61 5.60 11.14
N LEU A 80 11.76 5.35 10.14
CA LEU A 80 10.93 6.37 9.51
C LEU A 80 9.46 6.04 9.76
N VAL A 81 8.68 7.05 10.15
CA VAL A 81 7.27 6.92 10.48
C VAL A 81 6.45 7.60 9.39
N THR A 82 5.40 6.93 8.91
CA THR A 82 4.50 7.56 7.94
C THR A 82 3.54 8.54 8.64
N ASP A 83 3.18 9.59 7.93
CA ASP A 83 2.14 10.52 8.32
C ASP A 83 0.78 10.19 7.67
N TYR A 84 0.64 9.01 7.09
CA TYR A 84 -0.61 8.59 6.45
C TYR A 84 -1.69 8.38 7.51
N TYR A 85 -2.87 8.99 7.27
CA TYR A 85 -4.02 8.77 8.14
C TYR A 85 -4.84 7.58 7.67
N TYR A 86 -4.76 6.48 8.39
CA TYR A 86 -5.41 5.22 8.03
C TYR A 86 -6.89 5.10 8.46
N GLY A 87 -7.40 6.05 9.24
CA GLY A 87 -8.73 5.93 9.86
C GLY A 87 -9.87 5.67 8.88
N ALA A 88 -9.93 6.41 7.78
CA ALA A 88 -10.99 6.24 6.78
C ALA A 88 -10.89 4.90 6.05
N LEU A 89 -9.66 4.45 5.73
CA LEU A 89 -9.45 3.14 5.11
C LEU A 89 -9.85 2.01 6.07
N LYS A 90 -9.52 2.17 7.35
CA LYS A 90 -9.91 1.22 8.40
C LYS A 90 -11.43 1.07 8.47
N GLU A 91 -12.16 2.18 8.49
CA GLU A 91 -13.62 2.16 8.51
C GLU A 91 -14.21 1.43 7.30
N ASN A 92 -13.68 1.68 6.10
CA ASN A 92 -14.11 1.00 4.90
C ASN A 92 -13.87 -0.52 4.97
N LEU A 93 -12.69 -0.93 5.41
CA LEU A 93 -12.35 -2.36 5.52
C LEU A 93 -13.21 -3.06 6.57
N GLU A 94 -13.44 -2.43 7.72
CA GLU A 94 -14.28 -2.98 8.79
C GLU A 94 -15.74 -3.14 8.35
N GLN A 95 -16.28 -2.25 7.53
CA GLN A 95 -17.60 -2.38 6.94
C GLN A 95 -17.74 -3.64 6.06
N TYR A 96 -16.64 -4.11 5.48
CA TYR A 96 -16.59 -5.33 4.69
C TYR A 96 -16.10 -6.54 5.50
N ALA A 97 -16.21 -6.46 6.83
CA ALA A 97 -15.88 -7.52 7.79
C ALA A 97 -14.40 -7.92 7.86
N TYR A 98 -13.49 -7.05 7.42
CA TYR A 98 -12.07 -7.25 7.65
C TYR A 98 -11.66 -6.73 9.03
N GLN A 99 -10.84 -7.51 9.73
CA GLN A 99 -10.19 -7.06 10.94
C GLN A 99 -8.88 -6.36 10.59
N VAL A 100 -8.70 -5.15 11.08
CA VAL A 100 -7.53 -4.32 10.80
C VAL A 100 -6.66 -4.18 12.04
N MET A 101 -5.37 -4.38 11.87
CA MET A 101 -4.37 -4.27 12.92
C MET A 101 -3.37 -3.17 12.58
N ASN A 102 -2.99 -2.37 13.56
CA ASN A 102 -1.84 -1.48 13.43
C ASN A 102 -0.55 -2.30 13.58
N SER A 103 0.42 -2.04 12.73
CA SER A 103 1.70 -2.73 12.75
C SER A 103 2.84 -1.70 12.80
N TYR A 104 3.85 -2.03 13.58
CA TYR A 104 5.07 -1.24 13.74
C TYR A 104 6.30 -2.05 13.29
N ASP A 105 6.07 -3.13 12.56
CA ASP A 105 7.10 -4.02 12.05
C ASP A 105 6.72 -4.47 10.62
N ALA A 106 7.23 -3.76 9.64
CA ALA A 106 7.01 -4.08 8.22
C ALA A 106 7.88 -5.25 7.73
N GLY A 107 8.65 -5.88 8.63
CA GLY A 107 9.52 -7.02 8.32
C GLY A 107 10.94 -6.59 7.94
N LYS A 108 11.68 -7.52 7.34
CA LYS A 108 13.10 -7.35 7.00
C LYS A 108 13.39 -7.51 5.52
N TYR A 109 12.34 -7.58 4.69
CA TYR A 109 12.45 -7.92 3.27
C TYR A 109 11.99 -6.77 2.38
N LEU A 110 11.54 -7.11 1.19
CA LEU A 110 11.17 -6.17 0.15
C LEU A 110 10.13 -5.13 0.58
N CYS A 111 9.12 -5.54 1.34
CA CYS A 111 8.06 -4.63 1.80
C CYS A 111 8.62 -3.52 2.68
N ASN A 112 9.36 -3.88 3.72
CA ASN A 112 10.00 -2.91 4.60
C ASN A 112 10.98 -2.01 3.82
N ASN A 113 11.76 -2.59 2.92
CA ASN A 113 12.73 -1.85 2.12
C ASN A 113 12.05 -0.80 1.24
N VAL A 114 11.04 -1.18 0.48
CA VAL A 114 10.31 -0.24 -0.40
C VAL A 114 9.62 0.84 0.43
N PHE A 115 9.00 0.48 1.54
CA PHE A 115 8.34 1.45 2.41
C PHE A 115 9.36 2.45 2.98
N PHE A 116 10.49 1.95 3.49
CA PHE A 116 11.56 2.81 3.97
C PHE A 116 12.08 3.74 2.87
N ARG A 117 12.37 3.21 1.70
CA ARG A 117 12.90 3.98 0.56
C ARG A 117 11.92 5.05 0.11
N ALA A 118 10.63 4.73 0.07
CA ALA A 118 9.60 5.71 -0.28
C ALA A 118 9.53 6.85 0.74
N LEU A 119 9.50 6.52 2.04
CA LEU A 119 9.46 7.53 3.11
C LEU A 119 10.73 8.39 3.14
N ASN A 120 11.89 7.76 2.96
CA ASN A 120 13.17 8.46 2.94
C ASN A 120 13.29 9.40 1.73
N PHE A 121 12.92 8.93 0.56
CA PHE A 121 12.92 9.74 -0.66
C PHE A 121 11.97 10.94 -0.56
N LYS A 122 10.79 10.71 -0.01
CA LYS A 122 9.84 11.80 0.29
C LYS A 122 10.49 12.86 1.17
N GLN A 123 11.15 12.44 2.24
CA GLN A 123 11.80 13.36 3.18
C GLN A 123 12.94 14.14 2.53
N GLU A 124 13.82 13.44 1.82
CA GLU A 124 15.00 14.05 1.16
C GLU A 124 14.62 15.04 0.07
N ASN A 125 13.51 14.79 -0.62
CA ASN A 125 13.05 15.61 -1.74
C ASN A 125 11.90 16.55 -1.38
N ASN A 126 11.52 16.60 -0.12
CA ASN A 126 10.49 17.50 0.39
C ASN A 126 9.13 17.31 -0.31
N LEU A 127 8.78 16.07 -0.62
CA LEU A 127 7.54 15.72 -1.29
C LEU A 127 6.36 15.72 -0.32
N LYS A 128 5.18 16.03 -0.85
CA LYS A 128 3.95 16.11 -0.05
C LYS A 128 3.10 14.85 -0.07
N SER A 129 3.50 13.85 -0.84
CA SER A 129 2.76 12.59 -0.96
C SER A 129 2.51 11.94 0.40
N LYS A 130 1.29 11.49 0.63
CA LYS A 130 0.94 10.67 1.78
C LYS A 130 1.13 9.21 1.39
N ILE A 131 1.98 8.50 2.11
CA ILE A 131 2.42 7.15 1.75
C ILE A 131 1.92 6.14 2.77
N ALA A 132 1.10 5.19 2.32
CA ALA A 132 0.59 4.08 3.10
C ALA A 132 1.26 2.77 2.67
N PHE A 133 1.46 1.86 3.63
CA PHE A 133 1.80 0.48 3.34
C PHE A 133 0.79 -0.45 4.02
N ILE A 134 0.11 -1.25 3.22
CA ILE A 134 -0.96 -2.14 3.68
C ILE A 134 -0.56 -3.58 3.37
N HIS A 135 -0.41 -4.40 4.41
CA HIS A 135 -0.26 -5.83 4.27
C HIS A 135 -1.64 -6.49 4.21
N ILE A 136 -1.87 -7.27 3.18
CA ILE A 136 -3.07 -8.09 3.02
C ILE A 136 -2.70 -9.57 3.16
N PRO A 137 -3.65 -10.45 3.50
CA PRO A 137 -3.36 -11.87 3.60
C PRO A 137 -2.91 -12.45 2.24
N THR A 138 -2.28 -13.61 2.27
CA THR A 138 -2.05 -14.41 1.05
C THR A 138 -3.39 -14.81 0.46
N ILE A 139 -3.41 -15.17 -0.83
CA ILE A 139 -4.67 -15.47 -1.55
C ILE A 139 -5.48 -16.57 -0.87
N ASP A 140 -4.85 -17.56 -0.28
CA ASP A 140 -5.53 -18.66 0.43
C ASP A 140 -6.23 -18.21 1.70
N ASN A 141 -5.85 -17.06 2.25
CA ASN A 141 -6.41 -16.50 3.48
C ASN A 141 -7.31 -15.29 3.24
N ILE A 142 -7.55 -14.95 1.98
CA ILE A 142 -8.57 -13.94 1.62
C ILE A 142 -9.87 -14.68 1.34
N GLU A 143 -10.86 -14.47 2.20
CA GLU A 143 -12.14 -15.15 2.08
C GLU A 143 -12.90 -14.74 0.81
N ASP A 144 -12.90 -13.45 0.50
CA ASP A 144 -13.57 -12.91 -0.68
C ASP A 144 -12.80 -11.70 -1.22
N MET A 145 -12.10 -11.92 -2.34
CA MET A 145 -11.35 -10.86 -3.01
C MET A 145 -12.26 -9.74 -3.50
N ASN A 146 -13.49 -10.03 -3.88
CA ASN A 146 -14.44 -9.01 -4.32
C ASN A 146 -14.84 -8.05 -3.19
N HIS A 147 -14.95 -8.54 -1.95
CA HIS A 147 -15.18 -7.69 -0.78
C HIS A 147 -14.00 -6.75 -0.53
N LEU A 148 -12.78 -7.28 -0.60
CA LEU A 148 -11.58 -6.47 -0.45
C LEU A 148 -11.50 -5.40 -1.55
N LEU A 149 -11.74 -5.81 -2.79
CA LEU A 149 -11.75 -4.90 -3.94
C LEU A 149 -12.78 -3.78 -3.77
N SER A 150 -14.00 -4.13 -3.37
CA SER A 150 -15.09 -3.17 -3.15
C SER A 150 -14.74 -2.17 -2.04
N SER A 151 -14.13 -2.66 -0.96
CA SER A 151 -13.68 -1.80 0.14
C SER A 151 -12.64 -0.78 -0.31
N ILE A 152 -11.64 -1.21 -1.08
CA ILE A 152 -10.61 -0.31 -1.60
C ILE A 152 -11.20 0.69 -2.59
N LYS A 153 -12.09 0.24 -3.47
CA LYS A 153 -12.78 1.11 -4.43
C LYS A 153 -13.57 2.21 -3.71
N ASP A 154 -14.38 1.82 -2.73
CA ASP A 154 -15.18 2.77 -1.95
C ASP A 154 -14.27 3.79 -1.25
N TYR A 155 -13.15 3.34 -0.71
CA TYR A 155 -12.18 4.22 -0.08
C TYR A 155 -11.62 5.25 -1.07
N ILE A 156 -11.24 4.82 -2.28
CA ILE A 156 -10.72 5.72 -3.32
C ILE A 156 -11.79 6.75 -3.71
N GLU A 157 -13.02 6.30 -3.90
CA GLU A 157 -14.14 7.20 -4.22
C GLU A 157 -14.36 8.23 -3.11
N ASN A 158 -14.29 7.82 -1.85
CA ASN A 158 -14.42 8.72 -0.71
C ASN A 158 -13.31 9.76 -0.64
N LEU A 159 -12.08 9.40 -1.01
CA LEU A 159 -10.97 10.37 -1.09
C LEU A 159 -11.30 11.51 -2.07
N TYR A 160 -11.87 11.19 -3.22
CA TYR A 160 -12.27 12.21 -4.20
C TYR A 160 -13.44 13.07 -3.70
N GLU A 161 -14.36 12.50 -2.95
CA GLU A 161 -15.49 13.26 -2.37
C GLU A 161 -15.03 14.26 -1.31
N GLU A 162 -14.05 13.89 -0.49
CA GLU A 162 -13.50 14.78 0.54
C GLU A 162 -12.78 16.01 -0.02
N GLU A 163 -12.28 15.94 -1.26
CA GLU A 163 -11.66 17.10 -1.94
C GLU A 163 -12.66 18.15 -2.41
N LYS A 164 -13.92 17.79 -2.56
CA LYS A 164 -14.95 18.71 -2.99
C LYS A 164 -15.43 19.57 -1.81
#